data_cceb0d262fd8f1ee707a0e7560c44109
#
_entry.id   cceb0d262fd8f1ee707a0e7560c44109
#
_cell.length_a   1.000
_cell.length_b   1.000
_cell.length_c   1.000
_cell.angle_alpha   90.00
_cell.angle_beta   90.00
_cell.angle_gamma   90.00
#
_symmetry.space_group_name_H-M   'P 1'
#
loop_
_entity.id
_entity.type
_entity.pdbx_description
1 polymer ?
#
loop_
_entity_poly.entity_id
_entity_poly.type
_entity_poly.pdbx_seq_one_letter_code
_entity_poly.pdbx_strand_id
1 'polypeptide(L)'
;MKKTKNNLITILLVAVSLLIVGCKENNSISAGASIIQDDDIQVLSDTFAVASQLDSCLAISLTPDSFLLGECETHFGTIKADILTQLACPEGFKYPNETATVDSVCLYLYYKNWYGDGNSPLGISIYEMDINTLKDNQRYESDIQISDYCSLSENAHIAVDSKIIVPAVPADSSYSSENNAYVPTIRIKLSDEFAQRFFEIKDFSSQKVFNQDFKGLYIHTDFGGGSVLYVNDITMTV
;
A
#
# COMPACT_ATOMS: atom_id res chain seq x y z
N MET A 1 29.14 35.55 84.52
CA MET A 1 29.03 34.69 83.36
C MET A 1 27.63 34.02 83.09
N LYS A 2 26.62 34.11 83.94
CA LYS A 2 25.29 33.53 83.73
C LYS A 2 24.34 34.39 82.88
N LYS A 3 24.48 35.75 82.93
CA LYS A 3 23.62 36.70 82.21
C LYS A 3 23.83 36.72 80.68
N THR A 4 25.06 36.55 80.23
CA THR A 4 25.35 36.56 78.80
C THR A 4 24.87 35.31 78.07
N LYS A 5 24.84 34.18 78.77
CA LYS A 5 24.36 32.89 78.15
C LYS A 5 22.85 32.89 77.91
N ASN A 6 22.06 33.52 78.80
CA ASN A 6 20.64 33.67 78.67
C ASN A 6 20.29 34.63 77.50
N ASN A 7 21.03 35.72 77.34
CA ASN A 7 20.81 36.65 76.24
C ASN A 7 21.07 35.99 74.84
N LEU A 8 22.10 35.13 74.82
CA LEU A 8 22.44 34.43 73.56
C LEU A 8 21.36 33.43 73.14
N ILE A 9 20.82 32.74 74.15
CA ILE A 9 19.67 31.77 73.88
C ILE A 9 18.40 32.50 73.44
N THR A 10 18.13 33.68 74.04
CA THR A 10 16.97 34.48 73.65
C THR A 10 17.11 35.06 72.26
N ILE A 11 18.31 35.50 71.86
CA ILE A 11 18.58 35.97 70.49
C ILE A 11 18.47 34.83 69.50
N LEU A 12 18.96 33.65 69.85
CA LEU A 12 18.85 32.46 68.98
C LEU A 12 17.36 32.03 68.77
N LEU A 13 16.54 32.08 69.85
CA LEU A 13 15.11 31.77 69.80
C LEU A 13 14.35 32.77 68.94
N VAL A 14 14.68 34.06 69.02
CA VAL A 14 14.07 35.11 68.17
C VAL A 14 14.54 34.97 66.74
N ALA A 15 15.78 34.62 66.50
CA ALA A 15 16.26 34.36 65.12
C ALA A 15 15.58 33.13 64.50
N VAL A 16 15.36 32.06 65.27
CA VAL A 16 14.62 30.85 64.75
C VAL A 16 13.16 31.17 64.52
N SER A 17 12.50 32.00 65.38
CA SER A 17 11.10 32.36 65.16
C SER A 17 10.89 33.25 63.93
N LEU A 18 11.88 34.04 63.53
CA LEU A 18 11.85 34.85 62.29
C LEU A 18 12.00 34.00 61.03
N LEU A 19 12.60 32.82 61.11
CA LEU A 19 12.72 31.91 59.97
C LEU A 19 11.44 31.12 59.70
N ILE A 20 10.51 31.09 60.63
CA ILE A 20 9.23 30.33 60.47
C ILE A 20 8.14 31.21 59.86
N VAL A 21 8.31 32.51 59.76
CA VAL A 21 7.31 33.47 59.21
C VAL A 21 7.52 33.76 57.70
N GLY A 22 8.41 33.05 57.10
CA GLY A 22 8.64 33.22 55.64
C GLY A 22 8.09 32.10 54.82
N CYS A 23 7.10 32.37 54.09
CA CYS A 23 6.49 31.83 52.89
C CYS A 23 5.01 31.56 53.07
N LYS A 24 4.27 32.63 53.10
CA LYS A 24 2.95 32.56 52.48
C LYS A 24 3.22 32.56 50.98
N GLU A 25 3.00 31.46 50.34
CA GLU A 25 2.92 31.45 48.90
C GLU A 25 1.90 32.48 48.44
N ASN A 26 2.39 33.62 47.99
CA ASN A 26 1.56 34.52 47.22
C ASN A 26 1.32 33.81 45.91
N ASN A 27 0.16 33.22 45.79
CA ASN A 27 -0.36 32.77 44.53
C ASN A 27 -0.22 33.93 43.54
N SER A 28 0.77 33.86 42.71
CA SER A 28 0.97 34.80 41.58
C SER A 28 -0.24 34.87 40.61
N ILE A 29 -1.20 34.01 40.83
CA ILE A 29 -2.50 33.98 40.13
C ILE A 29 -3.44 35.12 40.59
N SER A 30 -3.29 35.62 41.82
CA SER A 30 -4.18 36.69 42.31
C SER A 30 -3.79 38.09 41.81
N ALA A 31 -2.55 38.28 41.34
CA ALA A 31 -2.11 39.56 40.80
C ALA A 31 -2.66 39.84 39.35
N GLY A 32 -3.01 38.78 38.60
CA GLY A 32 -3.67 38.89 37.32
C GLY A 32 -5.19 38.96 37.40
N ALA A 33 -5.76 38.31 38.41
CA ALA A 33 -7.23 38.26 38.59
C ALA A 33 -7.86 39.61 38.98
N SER A 34 -7.06 40.54 39.55
CA SER A 34 -7.54 41.88 39.90
C SER A 34 -7.57 42.87 38.75
N ILE A 35 -7.01 42.50 37.59
CA ILE A 35 -7.02 43.36 36.41
C ILE A 35 -8.18 43.08 35.51
N ILE A 36 -8.78 41.91 35.61
CA ILE A 36 -10.00 41.54 34.87
C ILE A 36 -11.17 41.72 35.81
N GLN A 37 -11.65 42.97 35.93
CA GLN A 37 -12.93 43.23 36.53
C GLN A 37 -14.02 42.75 35.55
N ASP A 38 -14.81 41.79 36.00
CA ASP A 38 -16.09 41.38 35.39
C ASP A 38 -16.04 40.65 34.04
N ASP A 39 -15.08 39.77 33.80
CA ASP A 39 -15.34 38.63 32.93
C ASP A 39 -15.69 37.44 33.84
N ASP A 40 -16.98 37.21 34.03
CA ASP A 40 -17.52 36.03 34.72
C ASP A 40 -17.33 34.82 33.80
N ILE A 41 -16.05 34.38 33.69
CA ILE A 41 -15.70 33.19 32.88
C ILE A 41 -16.24 31.96 33.64
N GLN A 42 -17.45 31.57 33.30
CA GLN A 42 -18.01 30.32 33.75
C GLN A 42 -17.38 29.18 32.97
N VAL A 43 -16.47 28.45 33.57
CA VAL A 43 -15.97 27.19 33.01
C VAL A 43 -16.99 26.11 33.29
N LEU A 44 -17.79 25.77 32.30
CA LEU A 44 -18.67 24.62 32.33
C LEU A 44 -17.85 23.40 31.82
N SER A 45 -17.74 22.38 32.64
CA SER A 45 -17.22 21.09 32.21
C SER A 45 -18.36 20.10 32.13
N ASP A 46 -18.47 19.43 31.01
CA ASP A 46 -19.43 18.35 30.83
C ASP A 46 -18.69 17.06 30.44
N THR A 47 -19.27 15.93 30.74
CA THR A 47 -18.71 14.64 30.45
C THR A 47 -19.65 13.90 29.52
N PHE A 48 -19.16 13.63 28.30
CA PHE A 48 -19.93 12.87 27.33
C PHE A 48 -19.46 11.41 27.31
N ALA A 49 -20.40 10.49 27.30
CA ALA A 49 -20.08 9.10 27.01
C ALA A 49 -19.82 8.96 25.49
N VAL A 50 -18.62 8.52 25.13
CA VAL A 50 -18.26 8.24 23.76
C VAL A 50 -18.33 6.73 23.58
N ALA A 51 -19.18 6.27 22.65
CA ALA A 51 -19.18 4.89 22.19
C ALA A 51 -18.52 4.86 20.80
N SER A 52 -17.57 3.96 20.62
CA SER A 52 -16.98 3.69 19.31
C SER A 52 -17.42 2.32 18.83
N GLN A 53 -17.81 2.23 17.58
CA GLN A 53 -18.13 0.98 16.91
C GLN A 53 -17.16 0.84 15.75
N LEU A 54 -16.59 -0.36 15.61
CA LEU A 54 -15.78 -0.71 14.46
C LEU A 54 -16.68 -1.33 13.39
N ASP A 55 -16.83 -0.65 12.27
CA ASP A 55 -17.51 -1.20 11.11
C ASP A 55 -16.46 -1.75 10.13
N SER A 56 -16.67 -2.97 9.62
CA SER A 56 -15.81 -3.53 8.59
C SER A 56 -16.19 -2.96 7.23
N CYS A 57 -15.20 -2.41 6.53
CA CYS A 57 -15.33 -2.10 5.11
C CYS A 57 -15.03 -3.38 4.34
N LEU A 58 -16.06 -4.03 3.79
CA LEU A 58 -15.92 -5.33 3.12
C LEU A 58 -15.28 -5.20 1.75
N ALA A 59 -15.50 -4.10 1.04
CA ALA A 59 -15.01 -3.88 -0.30
C ALA A 59 -14.65 -2.42 -0.54
N ILE A 60 -13.62 -2.19 -1.34
CA ILE A 60 -13.15 -0.86 -1.74
C ILE A 60 -13.32 -0.76 -3.25
N SER A 61 -13.94 0.31 -3.72
CA SER A 61 -14.06 0.57 -5.15
C SER A 61 -12.69 0.89 -5.75
N LEU A 62 -12.31 0.13 -6.77
CA LEU A 62 -11.00 0.22 -7.38
C LEU A 62 -11.06 1.13 -8.62
N THR A 63 -10.40 2.28 -8.52
CA THR A 63 -9.97 3.11 -9.65
C THR A 63 -8.51 3.51 -9.40
N PRO A 64 -7.60 2.55 -9.37
CA PRO A 64 -6.25 2.82 -8.91
C PRO A 64 -5.40 3.52 -9.98
N ASP A 65 -4.60 4.49 -9.55
CA ASP A 65 -3.48 5.01 -10.33
C ASP A 65 -2.29 4.01 -10.33
N SER A 66 -2.33 3.02 -9.44
CA SER A 66 -1.34 1.95 -9.32
C SER A 66 -2.02 0.69 -8.80
N PHE A 67 -1.62 -0.45 -9.33
CA PHE A 67 -2.06 -1.75 -8.88
C PHE A 67 -1.16 -2.23 -7.73
N LEU A 68 -1.75 -2.89 -6.75
CA LEU A 68 -1.00 -3.48 -5.64
C LEU A 68 -0.71 -4.95 -5.94
N LEU A 69 0.53 -5.39 -5.65
CA LEU A 69 0.95 -6.79 -5.81
C LEU A 69 1.86 -7.20 -4.67
N GLY A 70 1.51 -8.22 -3.94
CA GLY A 70 2.32 -8.74 -2.85
C GLY A 70 1.56 -8.99 -1.57
N GLU A 71 2.31 -9.34 -0.52
CA GLU A 71 1.78 -9.61 0.81
C GLU A 71 2.68 -8.99 1.86
N CYS A 72 2.08 -8.33 2.85
CA CYS A 72 2.80 -7.70 3.94
C CYS A 72 2.03 -7.84 5.26
N GLU A 73 2.71 -8.30 6.28
CA GLU A 73 2.20 -8.31 7.65
C GLU A 73 2.35 -6.94 8.30
N THR A 74 1.29 -6.46 8.91
CA THR A 74 1.25 -5.17 9.61
C THR A 74 0.71 -5.35 11.02
N HIS A 75 0.84 -4.32 11.86
CA HIS A 75 0.23 -4.32 13.19
C HIS A 75 -1.30 -4.41 13.17
N PHE A 76 -1.93 -4.16 12.04
CA PHE A 76 -3.38 -4.19 11.85
C PHE A 76 -3.86 -5.47 11.15
N GLY A 77 -2.94 -6.36 10.79
CA GLY A 77 -3.23 -7.59 10.07
C GLY A 77 -2.41 -7.72 8.78
N THR A 78 -2.73 -8.72 7.98
CA THR A 78 -2.07 -9.01 6.72
C THR A 78 -2.76 -8.29 5.57
N ILE A 79 -1.99 -7.59 4.76
CA ILE A 79 -2.42 -7.04 3.47
C ILE A 79 -1.94 -8.02 2.41
N LYS A 80 -2.87 -8.54 1.61
CA LYS A 80 -2.56 -9.33 0.41
C LYS A 80 -3.24 -8.71 -0.79
N ALA A 81 -2.52 -8.59 -1.89
CA ALA A 81 -3.02 -7.99 -3.11
C ALA A 81 -2.52 -8.74 -4.34
N ASP A 82 -3.43 -9.02 -5.22
CA ASP A 82 -3.22 -9.64 -6.52
C ASP A 82 -3.74 -8.71 -7.63
N ILE A 83 -3.34 -8.94 -8.87
CA ILE A 83 -3.75 -8.12 -10.00
C ILE A 83 -4.55 -8.95 -10.99
N LEU A 84 -5.77 -8.49 -11.30
CA LEU A 84 -6.56 -8.98 -12.41
C LEU A 84 -6.57 -7.90 -13.50
N THR A 85 -6.09 -8.21 -14.70
CA THR A 85 -5.89 -7.20 -15.75
C THR A 85 -6.21 -7.72 -17.14
N GLN A 86 -6.65 -6.81 -17.99
CA GLN A 86 -6.73 -7.01 -19.44
C GLN A 86 -5.68 -6.13 -20.13
N LEU A 87 -5.18 -6.60 -21.25
CA LEU A 87 -4.27 -5.82 -22.09
C LEU A 87 -5.04 -5.10 -23.18
N ALA A 88 -4.59 -3.90 -23.50
CA ALA A 88 -5.12 -3.15 -24.63
C ALA A 88 -4.77 -3.86 -25.94
N CYS A 89 -5.77 -4.00 -26.82
CA CYS A 89 -5.56 -4.54 -28.15
C CYS A 89 -4.67 -3.59 -28.98
N PRO A 90 -3.58 -4.08 -29.59
CA PRO A 90 -2.81 -3.30 -30.58
C PRO A 90 -3.59 -3.25 -31.91
N GLU A 91 -4.64 -2.43 -31.97
CA GLU A 91 -5.55 -2.38 -33.12
C GLU A 91 -4.80 -2.19 -34.44
N GLY A 92 -5.18 -3.02 -35.41
CA GLY A 92 -4.54 -3.02 -36.72
C GLY A 92 -3.17 -3.68 -36.79
N PHE A 93 -2.69 -4.26 -35.68
CA PHE A 93 -1.44 -5.02 -35.68
C PHE A 93 -1.54 -6.23 -36.61
N LYS A 94 -0.43 -6.53 -37.29
CA LYS A 94 -0.25 -7.74 -38.10
C LYS A 94 1.13 -8.27 -37.90
N TYR A 95 1.25 -9.57 -37.79
CA TYR A 95 2.56 -10.22 -37.77
C TYR A 95 3.31 -9.97 -39.09
N PRO A 96 4.66 -9.89 -39.06
CA PRO A 96 5.46 -9.51 -40.22
C PRO A 96 5.25 -10.39 -41.45
N ASN A 97 5.00 -11.68 -41.25
CA ASN A 97 4.73 -12.64 -42.32
C ASN A 97 4.01 -13.88 -41.76
N GLU A 98 3.43 -14.68 -42.65
CA GLU A 98 2.68 -15.89 -42.28
C GLU A 98 3.57 -17.02 -41.74
N THR A 99 4.87 -16.96 -42.01
CA THR A 99 5.87 -17.94 -41.55
C THR A 99 6.62 -17.48 -40.30
N ALA A 100 6.23 -16.36 -39.73
CA ALA A 100 6.78 -15.91 -38.47
C ALA A 100 6.55 -16.94 -37.35
N THR A 101 7.53 -17.10 -36.51
CA THR A 101 7.44 -17.92 -35.30
C THR A 101 7.69 -17.02 -34.10
N VAL A 102 7.01 -17.34 -33.00
CA VAL A 102 7.26 -16.65 -31.75
C VAL A 102 8.52 -17.19 -31.09
N ASP A 103 9.43 -16.32 -30.71
CA ASP A 103 10.61 -16.66 -29.94
C ASP A 103 10.33 -16.65 -28.44
N SER A 104 9.67 -15.59 -27.99
CA SER A 104 9.24 -15.46 -26.58
C SER A 104 8.15 -14.40 -26.42
N VAL A 105 7.35 -14.57 -25.38
CA VAL A 105 6.45 -13.54 -24.89
C VAL A 105 6.89 -13.12 -23.50
N CYS A 106 7.05 -11.83 -23.29
CA CYS A 106 7.49 -11.28 -22.02
C CYS A 106 6.47 -10.28 -21.47
N LEU A 107 6.14 -10.44 -20.19
CA LEU A 107 5.35 -9.47 -19.43
C LEU A 107 6.31 -8.57 -18.66
N TYR A 108 6.03 -7.28 -18.67
CA TYR A 108 6.80 -6.27 -17.94
C TYR A 108 5.88 -5.59 -16.94
N LEU A 109 6.26 -5.64 -15.67
CA LEU A 109 5.59 -4.93 -14.58
C LEU A 109 6.48 -3.75 -14.20
N TYR A 110 6.01 -2.54 -14.46
CA TYR A 110 6.68 -1.30 -14.08
C TYR A 110 6.18 -0.86 -12.73
N TYR A 111 7.08 -0.64 -11.76
CA TYR A 111 6.70 -0.19 -10.43
C TYR A 111 7.54 1.00 -9.98
N LYS A 112 6.98 1.86 -9.14
CA LYS A 112 7.70 3.05 -8.65
C LYS A 112 8.20 2.90 -7.23
N ASN A 113 7.48 2.11 -6.44
CA ASN A 113 7.74 2.00 -5.01
C ASN A 113 7.12 0.71 -4.47
N TRP A 114 7.34 0.48 -3.19
CA TRP A 114 6.71 -0.60 -2.43
C TRP A 114 6.42 -0.13 -1.01
N TYR A 115 5.52 -0.81 -0.34
CA TYR A 115 5.28 -0.73 1.10
C TYR A 115 5.95 -1.91 1.80
N GLY A 116 6.52 -1.71 2.98
CA GLY A 116 7.16 -2.76 3.77
C GLY A 116 8.65 -2.94 3.48
N ASP A 117 9.19 -4.14 3.69
CA ASP A 117 10.61 -4.45 3.48
C ASP A 117 10.88 -4.86 2.03
N GLY A 118 11.49 -3.97 1.28
CA GLY A 118 11.85 -4.22 -0.11
C GLY A 118 12.89 -5.32 -0.33
N ASN A 119 13.61 -5.77 0.70
CA ASN A 119 14.53 -6.89 0.60
C ASN A 119 13.84 -8.26 0.83
N SER A 120 12.60 -8.23 1.29
CA SER A 120 11.81 -9.45 1.46
C SER A 120 11.36 -9.99 0.10
N PRO A 121 11.69 -11.25 -0.24
CA PRO A 121 11.24 -11.83 -1.51
C PRO A 121 9.74 -12.08 -1.49
N LEU A 122 9.12 -11.88 -2.65
CA LEU A 122 7.76 -12.32 -2.93
C LEU A 122 7.74 -13.25 -4.15
N GLY A 123 6.87 -14.24 -4.13
CA GLY A 123 6.64 -15.16 -5.25
C GLY A 123 5.31 -14.85 -5.90
N ILE A 124 5.29 -14.89 -7.23
CA ILE A 124 4.09 -14.70 -8.02
C ILE A 124 3.93 -15.79 -9.05
N SER A 125 2.69 -16.15 -9.33
CA SER A 125 2.26 -16.97 -10.47
C SER A 125 1.35 -16.17 -11.39
N ILE A 126 1.33 -16.50 -12.67
CA ILE A 126 0.49 -15.80 -13.66
C ILE A 126 -0.40 -16.81 -14.34
N TYR A 127 -1.71 -16.58 -14.30
CA TYR A 127 -2.74 -17.39 -14.92
C TYR A 127 -3.43 -16.61 -16.04
N GLU A 128 -3.84 -17.30 -17.10
CA GLU A 128 -4.74 -16.73 -18.08
C GLU A 128 -6.17 -16.67 -17.53
N MET A 129 -6.89 -15.62 -17.84
CA MET A 129 -8.33 -15.55 -17.65
C MET A 129 -9.01 -16.40 -18.71
N ASP A 130 -9.71 -17.45 -18.30
CA ASP A 130 -10.33 -18.43 -19.20
C ASP A 130 -11.87 -18.41 -19.14
N ILE A 131 -12.47 -17.80 -18.12
CA ILE A 131 -13.92 -17.81 -17.91
C ILE A 131 -14.57 -16.54 -18.47
N ASN A 132 -14.35 -15.39 -17.84
CA ASN A 132 -14.95 -14.11 -18.24
C ASN A 132 -13.89 -13.04 -18.50
N THR A 133 -14.27 -12.02 -19.26
CA THR A 133 -13.49 -10.78 -19.42
C THR A 133 -13.96 -9.72 -18.43
N LEU A 134 -13.10 -8.77 -18.11
CA LEU A 134 -13.54 -7.54 -17.45
C LEU A 134 -14.41 -6.73 -18.43
N LYS A 135 -15.45 -6.09 -17.92
CA LYS A 135 -16.38 -5.32 -18.75
C LYS A 135 -16.02 -3.85 -18.72
N ASP A 136 -16.02 -3.24 -19.89
CA ASP A 136 -15.88 -1.80 -20.00
C ASP A 136 -16.98 -1.09 -19.21
N ASN A 137 -16.64 0.02 -18.57
CA ASN A 137 -17.54 0.84 -17.76
C ASN A 137 -18.17 0.13 -16.54
N GLN A 138 -17.70 -1.04 -16.16
CA GLN A 138 -18.07 -1.67 -14.91
C GLN A 138 -17.12 -1.23 -13.80
N ARG A 139 -17.67 -0.83 -12.66
CA ARG A 139 -16.88 -0.56 -11.46
C ARG A 139 -16.62 -1.88 -10.75
N TYR A 140 -15.38 -2.14 -10.43
CA TYR A 140 -14.95 -3.32 -9.68
C TYR A 140 -14.57 -2.94 -8.26
N GLU A 141 -14.76 -3.86 -7.34
CA GLU A 141 -14.43 -3.72 -5.94
C GLU A 141 -13.32 -4.71 -5.55
N SER A 142 -12.68 -4.48 -4.40
CA SER A 142 -11.54 -5.29 -3.96
C SER A 142 -11.87 -6.72 -3.58
N ASP A 143 -13.16 -7.07 -3.50
CA ASP A 143 -13.68 -8.41 -3.18
C ASP A 143 -14.06 -9.22 -4.43
N ILE A 144 -13.58 -8.81 -5.60
CA ILE A 144 -13.83 -9.52 -6.86
C ILE A 144 -13.50 -11.02 -6.72
N GLN A 145 -14.43 -11.85 -7.16
CA GLN A 145 -14.25 -13.29 -7.06
C GLN A 145 -13.44 -13.79 -8.26
N ILE A 146 -12.22 -14.21 -8.01
CA ILE A 146 -11.29 -14.68 -9.07
C ILE A 146 -11.83 -15.90 -9.80
N SER A 147 -12.59 -16.76 -9.12
CA SER A 147 -13.25 -17.92 -9.72
C SER A 147 -14.23 -17.57 -10.85
N ASP A 148 -14.69 -16.33 -10.94
CA ASP A 148 -15.54 -15.88 -12.04
C ASP A 148 -14.74 -15.57 -13.32
N TYR A 149 -13.42 -15.48 -13.22
CA TYR A 149 -12.51 -15.07 -14.30
C TYR A 149 -11.48 -16.13 -14.66
N CYS A 150 -10.98 -16.87 -13.67
CA CYS A 150 -9.91 -17.84 -13.82
C CYS A 150 -10.27 -19.19 -13.21
N SER A 151 -9.99 -20.25 -13.94
CA SER A 151 -9.96 -21.60 -13.42
C SER A 151 -8.63 -21.83 -12.70
N LEU A 152 -8.66 -21.90 -11.37
CA LEU A 152 -7.46 -22.17 -10.55
C LEU A 152 -7.31 -23.67 -10.22
N SER A 153 -7.74 -24.56 -11.13
CA SER A 153 -7.65 -26.02 -10.99
C SER A 153 -6.36 -26.55 -11.60
N GLU A 154 -6.16 -27.88 -11.48
CA GLU A 154 -5.03 -28.59 -12.13
C GLU A 154 -4.94 -28.38 -13.66
N ASN A 155 -6.05 -27.97 -14.29
CA ASN A 155 -6.11 -27.62 -15.71
C ASN A 155 -6.02 -26.11 -15.99
N ALA A 156 -5.61 -25.32 -15.00
CA ALA A 156 -5.45 -23.89 -15.17
C ALA A 156 -4.43 -23.59 -16.29
N HIS A 157 -4.74 -22.60 -17.10
CA HIS A 157 -3.79 -22.10 -18.09
C HIS A 157 -2.72 -21.24 -17.39
N ILE A 158 -1.65 -21.90 -16.92
CA ILE A 158 -0.56 -21.25 -16.22
C ILE A 158 0.37 -20.62 -17.26
N ALA A 159 0.48 -19.30 -17.23
CA ALA A 159 1.43 -18.56 -18.05
C ALA A 159 2.83 -18.52 -17.40
N VAL A 160 2.88 -18.47 -16.06
CA VAL A 160 4.13 -18.58 -15.28
C VAL A 160 3.82 -19.29 -13.96
N ASP A 161 4.57 -20.35 -13.69
CA ASP A 161 4.57 -21.05 -12.42
C ASP A 161 5.76 -20.56 -11.58
N SER A 162 5.46 -19.70 -10.62
CA SER A 162 6.39 -19.15 -9.63
C SER A 162 7.56 -18.32 -10.17
N LYS A 163 7.45 -17.02 -10.06
CA LYS A 163 8.55 -16.05 -10.25
C LYS A 163 8.86 -15.38 -8.92
N ILE A 164 10.12 -15.44 -8.51
CA ILE A 164 10.59 -14.74 -7.30
C ILE A 164 11.04 -13.32 -7.66
N ILE A 165 10.61 -12.36 -6.86
CA ILE A 165 10.88 -10.94 -7.01
C ILE A 165 11.43 -10.40 -5.69
N VAL A 166 12.43 -9.52 -5.76
CA VAL A 166 12.94 -8.76 -4.62
C VAL A 166 12.78 -7.27 -4.96
N PRO A 167 11.85 -6.55 -4.37
CA PRO A 167 11.50 -5.18 -4.77
C PRO A 167 12.66 -4.19 -4.79
N ALA A 168 13.55 -4.25 -3.80
CA ALA A 168 14.70 -3.36 -3.70
C ALA A 168 15.83 -3.70 -4.69
N VAL A 169 15.77 -4.88 -5.33
CA VAL A 169 16.78 -5.36 -6.28
C VAL A 169 16.08 -5.76 -7.58
N PRO A 170 15.60 -4.79 -8.37
CA PRO A 170 14.97 -5.11 -9.64
C PRO A 170 15.97 -5.81 -10.55
N ALA A 171 15.54 -6.94 -11.12
CA ALA A 171 16.39 -7.69 -12.06
C ALA A 171 16.66 -6.90 -13.34
N ASP A 172 15.73 -6.04 -13.69
CA ASP A 172 15.77 -5.20 -14.88
C ASP A 172 15.37 -3.77 -14.55
N SER A 173 15.83 -2.83 -15.37
CA SER A 173 15.34 -1.44 -15.35
C SER A 173 15.14 -0.99 -16.79
N SER A 174 13.97 -0.38 -17.04
CA SER A 174 13.68 0.22 -18.35
C SER A 174 13.92 1.72 -18.30
N TYR A 175 14.54 2.24 -19.33
CA TYR A 175 14.75 3.66 -19.47
C TYR A 175 13.46 4.36 -19.92
N SER A 176 12.98 5.29 -19.11
CA SER A 176 11.85 6.16 -19.48
C SER A 176 12.37 7.42 -20.13
N SER A 177 12.05 7.61 -21.41
CA SER A 177 12.39 8.83 -22.15
C SER A 177 11.62 10.05 -21.66
N GLU A 178 10.43 9.87 -21.09
CA GLU A 178 9.61 10.97 -20.59
C GLU A 178 10.22 11.65 -19.37
N ASN A 179 10.82 10.86 -18.48
CA ASN A 179 11.40 11.34 -17.24
C ASN A 179 12.93 11.37 -17.23
N ASN A 180 13.57 10.93 -18.31
CA ASN A 180 15.01 10.74 -18.41
C ASN A 180 15.58 9.92 -17.23
N ALA A 181 14.85 8.89 -16.81
CA ALA A 181 15.17 8.08 -15.65
C ALA A 181 14.93 6.60 -15.91
N TYR A 182 15.65 5.76 -15.18
CA TYR A 182 15.37 4.32 -15.15
C TYR A 182 14.20 4.03 -14.23
N VAL A 183 13.24 3.27 -14.74
CA VAL A 183 12.09 2.79 -13.98
C VAL A 183 12.34 1.34 -13.59
N PRO A 184 12.25 0.98 -12.31
CA PRO A 184 12.34 -0.41 -11.88
C PRO A 184 11.31 -1.26 -12.61
N THR A 185 11.76 -2.37 -13.18
CA THR A 185 10.94 -3.22 -14.04
C THR A 185 11.17 -4.68 -13.70
N ILE A 186 10.10 -5.43 -13.61
CA ILE A 186 10.13 -6.88 -13.49
C ILE A 186 9.79 -7.45 -14.85
N ARG A 187 10.78 -8.07 -15.48
CA ARG A 187 10.60 -8.81 -16.72
C ARG A 187 10.31 -10.27 -16.42
N ILE A 188 9.23 -10.78 -16.98
CA ILE A 188 8.76 -12.15 -16.78
C ILE A 188 8.60 -12.80 -18.16
N LYS A 189 9.42 -13.77 -18.48
CA LYS A 189 9.19 -14.60 -19.68
C LYS A 189 8.02 -15.54 -19.39
N LEU A 190 6.99 -15.46 -20.21
CA LEU A 190 5.83 -16.35 -20.13
C LEU A 190 6.19 -17.72 -20.72
N SER A 191 5.42 -18.76 -20.40
CA SER A 191 5.66 -20.12 -20.86
C SER A 191 5.61 -20.20 -22.39
N ASP A 192 6.35 -21.13 -22.94
CA ASP A 192 6.39 -21.34 -24.40
C ASP A 192 5.00 -21.80 -24.91
N GLU A 193 4.24 -22.53 -24.09
CA GLU A 193 2.86 -22.90 -24.39
C GLU A 193 1.94 -21.68 -24.47
N PHE A 194 2.06 -20.74 -23.53
CA PHE A 194 1.36 -19.47 -23.59
C PHE A 194 1.75 -18.70 -24.85
N ALA A 195 3.04 -18.60 -25.12
CA ALA A 195 3.55 -17.85 -26.27
C ALA A 195 2.99 -18.39 -27.59
N GLN A 196 2.90 -19.70 -27.74
CA GLN A 196 2.33 -20.33 -28.92
C GLN A 196 0.84 -20.02 -29.08
N ARG A 197 0.06 -20.22 -28.01
CA ARG A 197 -1.38 -19.91 -28.03
C ARG A 197 -1.65 -18.43 -28.34
N PHE A 198 -0.90 -17.54 -27.69
CA PHE A 198 -1.03 -16.10 -27.92
C PHE A 198 -0.68 -15.72 -29.37
N PHE A 199 0.35 -16.36 -29.94
CA PHE A 199 0.74 -16.13 -31.33
C PHE A 199 -0.28 -16.64 -32.35
N GLU A 200 -1.19 -17.52 -31.99
CA GLU A 200 -2.30 -17.98 -32.85
C GLU A 200 -3.37 -16.90 -33.03
N ILE A 201 -3.44 -15.89 -32.17
CA ILE A 201 -4.33 -14.76 -32.32
C ILE A 201 -3.91 -13.94 -33.53
N LYS A 202 -4.82 -13.80 -34.50
CA LYS A 202 -4.54 -13.09 -35.77
C LYS A 202 -5.42 -11.87 -35.99
N ASP A 203 -6.54 -11.77 -35.24
CA ASP A 203 -7.50 -10.69 -35.44
C ASP A 203 -7.37 -9.64 -34.33
N PHE A 204 -6.69 -8.56 -34.66
CA PHE A 204 -6.53 -7.37 -33.82
C PHE A 204 -7.37 -6.18 -34.34
N SER A 205 -8.55 -6.47 -34.87
CA SER A 205 -9.44 -5.44 -35.43
C SER A 205 -10.09 -4.55 -34.37
N SER A 206 -10.31 -5.07 -33.20
CA SER A 206 -10.88 -4.32 -32.08
C SER A 206 -10.63 -5.02 -30.74
N GLN A 207 -10.69 -4.25 -29.65
CA GLN A 207 -10.61 -4.80 -28.28
C GLN A 207 -11.62 -5.92 -28.03
N LYS A 208 -12.85 -5.77 -28.54
CA LYS A 208 -13.91 -6.77 -28.37
C LYS A 208 -13.57 -8.11 -29.02
N VAL A 209 -12.97 -8.09 -30.21
CA VAL A 209 -12.55 -9.30 -30.93
C VAL A 209 -11.35 -9.91 -30.22
N PHE A 210 -10.35 -9.11 -29.90
CA PHE A 210 -9.17 -9.54 -29.17
C PHE A 210 -9.53 -10.25 -27.85
N ASN A 211 -10.51 -9.71 -27.10
CA ASN A 211 -10.94 -10.29 -25.82
C ASN A 211 -11.69 -11.64 -25.98
N GLN A 212 -12.08 -12.05 -27.19
CA GLN A 212 -12.64 -13.38 -27.40
C GLN A 212 -11.56 -14.46 -27.36
N ASP A 213 -10.37 -14.13 -27.85
CA ASP A 213 -9.23 -15.05 -27.92
C ASP A 213 -8.31 -14.90 -26.69
N PHE A 214 -8.19 -13.68 -26.15
CA PHE A 214 -7.40 -13.39 -24.97
C PHE A 214 -8.17 -12.53 -23.96
N LYS A 215 -8.58 -13.14 -22.86
CA LYS A 215 -9.45 -12.49 -21.86
C LYS A 215 -8.68 -11.63 -20.86
N GLY A 216 -7.39 -11.88 -20.66
CA GLY A 216 -6.56 -11.18 -19.69
C GLY A 216 -5.68 -12.10 -18.86
N LEU A 217 -5.08 -11.53 -17.84
CA LEU A 217 -4.16 -12.20 -16.92
C LEU A 217 -4.57 -11.97 -15.47
N TYR A 218 -4.36 -12.99 -14.65
CA TYR A 218 -4.40 -12.93 -13.20
C TYR A 218 -2.98 -13.14 -12.66
N ILE A 219 -2.44 -12.12 -12.00
CA ILE A 219 -1.13 -12.14 -11.36
C ILE A 219 -1.36 -12.37 -9.88
N HIS A 220 -1.02 -13.54 -9.43
CA HIS A 220 -1.27 -14.03 -8.07
C HIS A 220 -0.01 -13.99 -7.23
N THR A 221 -0.15 -13.57 -5.98
CA THR A 221 0.91 -13.64 -4.97
C THR A 221 0.88 -15.00 -4.30
N ASP A 222 1.87 -15.84 -4.60
CA ASP A 222 2.00 -17.20 -4.04
C ASP A 222 2.45 -17.16 -2.60
N PHE A 223 3.48 -16.36 -2.35
CA PHE A 223 4.03 -16.12 -1.01
C PHE A 223 4.65 -14.73 -0.92
N GLY A 224 4.77 -14.26 0.28
CA GLY A 224 5.34 -12.99 0.65
C GLY A 224 5.13 -12.82 2.15
N GLY A 225 5.22 -11.65 2.65
CA GLY A 225 4.98 -11.30 4.06
C GLY A 225 5.71 -10.04 4.45
N GLY A 226 6.51 -9.53 3.52
CA GLY A 226 7.36 -8.37 3.78
C GLY A 226 7.03 -7.13 2.95
N SER A 227 6.44 -7.26 1.77
CA SER A 227 6.26 -6.10 0.89
C SER A 227 5.08 -6.21 -0.06
N VAL A 228 4.54 -5.04 -0.42
CA VAL A 228 3.52 -4.86 -1.45
C VAL A 228 4.04 -3.83 -2.46
N LEU A 229 4.11 -4.22 -3.72
CA LEU A 229 4.55 -3.37 -4.84
C LEU A 229 3.43 -2.42 -5.29
N TYR A 230 3.82 -1.22 -5.72
CA TYR A 230 2.96 -0.29 -6.46
C TYR A 230 3.29 -0.39 -7.96
N VAL A 231 2.57 -1.26 -8.66
CA VAL A 231 2.70 -1.47 -10.10
C VAL A 231 1.92 -0.38 -10.84
N ASN A 232 2.61 0.38 -11.68
CA ASN A 232 2.02 1.53 -12.38
C ASN A 232 1.59 1.20 -13.80
N ASP A 233 2.27 0.26 -14.43
CA ASP A 233 1.99 -0.13 -15.80
C ASP A 233 2.34 -1.61 -16.02
N ILE A 234 1.61 -2.24 -16.92
CA ILE A 234 1.79 -3.64 -17.30
C ILE A 234 1.79 -3.69 -18.83
N THR A 235 2.90 -4.11 -19.41
CA THR A 235 3.03 -4.26 -20.85
C THR A 235 3.46 -5.67 -21.23
N MET A 236 3.07 -6.11 -22.40
CA MET A 236 3.47 -7.41 -22.94
C MET A 236 4.12 -7.21 -24.31
N THR A 237 5.22 -7.91 -24.55
CA THR A 237 5.92 -7.94 -25.84
C THR A 237 5.98 -9.36 -26.37
N VAL A 238 5.86 -9.46 -27.68
CA VAL A 238 5.90 -10.71 -28.46
C VAL A 238 7.07 -10.65 -29.43
#